data_45fc27fecb33717f0b6d69eec70e9758
#
_entry.id   45fc27fecb33717f0b6d69eec70e9758
#
_cell.length_a   1.000
_cell.length_b   1.000
_cell.length_c   1.000
_cell.angle_alpha   90.00
_cell.angle_beta   90.00
_cell.angle_gamma   90.00
#
_symmetry.space_group_name_H-M   'P 1'
#
loop_
_entity.id
_entity.type
_entity.pdbx_description
1 polymer ?
#
loop_
_entity_poly.entity_id
_entity_poly.type
_entity_poly.pdbx_seq_one_letter_code
_entity_poly.pdbx_strand_id
1 'polypeptide(L)'
;MQTAGAIVVGAGPTGLACGIELQRRGVEALIFDKGCVVNSLYNYPTNMVFFTTPELLEIGGIPMTSIGEKPGRTEALKYYRRVADHYKLAIHQYERVERIEGDDLEFTVHTDKGTYGARKIVLATGYYDLPNMLNVPGEELDKVIHYYKEPHPYYDQDVVVVGAKNSAAIAALELHWTGARVTLVHRGAGIHDHVKYWIKPNIDNRIKAGEIKAYFRSCVKEILPHAVVLSTPEGEVRLKNDYVFALIGYRPDLEFMAALGIRLDPASQRPHTNPETLESDRRGVYLAGVIVAGMHTNEVFIENGRFHGQKIAEAIAADLAAR
;
A
#
# COMPACT_ATOMS: atom_id res chain seq x y z
N MET A 1 -29.85 0.65 -13.67
CA MET A 1 -28.50 0.95 -13.12
C MET A 1 -28.70 1.47 -11.71
N GLN A 2 -28.07 0.87 -10.71
CA GLN A 2 -28.10 1.37 -9.33
C GLN A 2 -27.27 2.67 -9.27
N THR A 3 -27.81 3.71 -8.63
CA THR A 3 -27.14 5.01 -8.49
C THR A 3 -27.00 5.33 -7.02
N ALA A 4 -25.82 5.78 -6.60
CA ALA A 4 -25.48 6.18 -5.24
C ALA A 4 -25.13 7.66 -5.15
N GLY A 5 -25.26 8.25 -3.96
CA GLY A 5 -24.76 9.60 -3.67
C GLY A 5 -23.26 9.71 -3.87
N ALA A 6 -22.51 8.66 -3.49
CA ALA A 6 -21.08 8.56 -3.75
C ALA A 6 -20.65 7.11 -4.01
N ILE A 7 -19.60 6.91 -4.82
CA ILE A 7 -18.88 5.65 -4.94
C ILE A 7 -17.47 5.84 -4.40
N VAL A 8 -17.07 4.94 -3.48
CA VAL A 8 -15.72 4.87 -2.93
C VAL A 8 -14.97 3.71 -3.58
N VAL A 9 -13.82 3.98 -4.18
CA VAL A 9 -12.97 2.99 -4.82
C VAL A 9 -11.81 2.62 -3.89
N GLY A 10 -11.89 1.44 -3.31
CA GLY A 10 -10.97 0.90 -2.30
C GLY A 10 -11.63 0.76 -0.92
N ALA A 11 -11.69 -0.46 -0.40
CA ALA A 11 -12.18 -0.79 0.95
C ALA A 11 -11.04 -0.95 1.96
N GLY A 12 -9.95 -0.20 1.79
CA GLY A 12 -8.89 -0.04 2.78
C GLY A 12 -9.35 0.79 3.98
N PRO A 13 -8.54 0.94 5.04
CA PRO A 13 -8.92 1.70 6.25
C PRO A 13 -9.44 3.10 5.95
N THR A 14 -8.80 3.82 5.02
CA THR A 14 -9.21 5.16 4.61
C THR A 14 -10.52 5.15 3.82
N GLY A 15 -10.72 4.19 2.91
CA GLY A 15 -11.97 4.06 2.17
C GLY A 15 -13.16 3.70 3.07
N LEU A 16 -12.94 2.82 4.06
CA LEU A 16 -13.94 2.54 5.09
C LEU A 16 -14.28 3.80 5.91
N ALA A 17 -13.26 4.57 6.31
CA ALA A 17 -13.47 5.85 7.01
C ALA A 17 -14.28 6.83 6.16
N CYS A 18 -14.03 6.92 4.84
CA CYS A 18 -14.84 7.73 3.93
C CYS A 18 -16.30 7.25 3.88
N GLY A 19 -16.54 5.94 3.74
CA GLY A 19 -17.89 5.38 3.73
C GLY A 19 -18.67 5.67 5.01
N ILE A 20 -18.02 5.54 6.17
CA ILE A 20 -18.62 5.87 7.49
C ILE A 20 -18.99 7.35 7.56
N GLU A 21 -18.10 8.24 7.17
CA GLU A 21 -18.32 9.67 7.28
C GLU A 21 -19.39 10.18 6.27
N LEU A 22 -19.48 9.57 5.09
CA LEU A 22 -20.57 9.81 4.13
C LEU A 22 -21.91 9.38 4.72
N GLN A 23 -21.99 8.16 5.27
CA GLN A 23 -23.20 7.64 5.91
C GLN A 23 -23.66 8.53 7.06
N ARG A 24 -22.75 9.01 7.91
CA ARG A 24 -23.07 9.94 9.03
C ARG A 24 -23.70 11.25 8.57
N ARG A 25 -23.45 11.65 7.33
CA ARG A 25 -23.99 12.86 6.70
C ARG A 25 -25.17 12.60 5.77
N GLY A 26 -25.73 11.38 5.82
CA GLY A 26 -26.89 10.99 5.02
C GLY A 26 -26.60 10.80 3.53
N VAL A 27 -25.34 10.67 3.15
CA VAL A 27 -24.94 10.36 1.76
C VAL A 27 -24.82 8.86 1.61
N GLU A 28 -25.69 8.26 0.79
CA GLU A 28 -25.59 6.85 0.43
C GLU A 28 -24.30 6.59 -0.34
N ALA A 29 -23.50 5.62 0.11
CA ALA A 29 -22.24 5.28 -0.51
C ALA A 29 -22.13 3.79 -0.81
N LEU A 30 -21.66 3.43 -2.02
CA LEU A 30 -21.20 2.11 -2.38
C LEU A 30 -19.67 2.08 -2.35
N ILE A 31 -19.10 1.04 -1.77
CA ILE A 31 -17.64 0.87 -1.67
C ILE A 31 -17.24 -0.34 -2.51
N PHE A 32 -16.29 -0.17 -3.43
CA PHE A 32 -15.79 -1.25 -4.29
C PHE A 32 -14.34 -1.57 -3.95
N ASP A 33 -14.02 -2.86 -3.87
CA ASP A 33 -12.64 -3.32 -3.77
C ASP A 33 -12.41 -4.53 -4.68
N LYS A 34 -11.29 -4.53 -5.41
CA LYS A 34 -10.89 -5.65 -6.27
C LYS A 34 -10.52 -6.91 -5.50
N GLY A 35 -10.28 -6.80 -4.21
CA GLY A 35 -10.01 -7.89 -3.28
C GLY A 35 -10.98 -7.91 -2.11
N CYS A 36 -10.53 -8.43 -0.97
CA CYS A 36 -11.33 -8.45 0.25
C CYS A 36 -11.28 -7.10 0.99
N VAL A 37 -12.15 -6.94 1.99
CA VAL A 37 -12.06 -5.80 2.92
C VAL A 37 -10.64 -5.69 3.47
N VAL A 38 -10.08 -4.48 3.42
CA VAL A 38 -8.69 -4.14 3.76
C VAL A 38 -7.65 -5.02 3.06
N ASN A 39 -7.83 -5.22 1.76
CA ASN A 39 -7.03 -6.11 0.93
C ASN A 39 -5.52 -5.85 1.04
N SER A 40 -5.07 -4.61 1.12
CA SER A 40 -3.65 -4.29 1.32
C SER A 40 -3.12 -4.87 2.64
N LEU A 41 -3.87 -4.76 3.75
CA LEU A 41 -3.50 -5.34 5.04
C LEU A 41 -3.50 -6.88 5.00
N TYR A 42 -4.45 -7.47 4.26
CA TYR A 42 -4.46 -8.92 4.03
C TYR A 42 -3.19 -9.38 3.29
N ASN A 43 -2.65 -8.55 2.41
CA ASN A 43 -1.44 -8.85 1.66
C ASN A 43 -0.13 -8.48 2.37
N TYR A 44 -0.15 -7.84 3.52
CA TYR A 44 1.02 -7.60 4.34
C TYR A 44 1.64 -8.91 4.89
N PRO A 45 2.89 -8.89 5.36
CA PRO A 45 3.53 -10.05 5.96
C PRO A 45 2.69 -10.65 7.10
N THR A 46 2.65 -11.99 7.17
CA THR A 46 1.78 -12.73 8.10
C THR A 46 2.00 -12.31 9.55
N ASN A 47 3.26 -12.13 9.94
CA ASN A 47 3.66 -11.79 11.31
C ASN A 47 3.87 -10.29 11.53
N MET A 48 3.39 -9.45 10.60
CA MET A 48 3.57 -8.01 10.70
C MET A 48 2.95 -7.44 11.98
N VAL A 49 3.70 -6.58 12.63
CA VAL A 49 3.25 -5.70 13.72
C VAL A 49 3.31 -4.26 13.21
N PHE A 50 2.25 -3.50 13.45
CA PHE A 50 2.19 -2.08 13.06
C PHE A 50 3.26 -1.27 13.80
N PHE A 51 3.65 -0.15 13.22
CA PHE A 51 4.64 0.73 13.85
C PHE A 51 4.03 1.70 14.87
N THR A 52 2.70 1.71 14.96
CA THR A 52 1.90 2.62 15.77
C THR A 52 1.00 1.88 16.76
N THR A 53 0.41 2.61 17.70
CA THR A 53 -0.51 2.08 18.70
C THR A 53 -1.94 1.91 18.13
N PRO A 54 -2.81 1.09 18.77
CA PRO A 54 -4.16 0.81 18.28
C PRO A 54 -4.99 2.08 18.06
N GLU A 55 -4.90 3.04 18.98
CA GLU A 55 -5.72 4.27 18.97
C GLU A 55 -5.51 5.11 17.70
N LEU A 56 -4.30 5.05 17.14
CA LEU A 56 -3.98 5.77 15.91
C LEU A 56 -4.48 5.07 14.65
N LEU A 57 -4.90 3.82 14.75
CA LEU A 57 -5.50 3.04 13.65
C LEU A 57 -7.03 3.04 13.67
N GLU A 58 -7.65 3.60 14.72
CA GLU A 58 -9.10 3.64 14.89
C GLU A 58 -9.80 4.48 13.82
N ILE A 59 -10.93 3.97 13.35
CA ILE A 59 -11.85 4.68 12.45
C ILE A 59 -13.28 4.60 12.98
N GLY A 60 -14.10 5.57 12.60
CA GLY A 60 -15.53 5.59 12.92
C GLY A 60 -15.83 5.70 14.42
N GLY A 61 -14.86 6.07 15.27
CA GLY A 61 -15.06 6.15 16.73
C GLY A 61 -15.22 4.77 17.41
N ILE A 62 -14.83 3.69 16.73
CA ILE A 62 -14.82 2.34 17.31
C ILE A 62 -13.44 2.08 17.91
N PRO A 63 -13.32 1.78 19.23
CA PRO A 63 -12.03 1.49 19.84
C PRO A 63 -11.38 0.22 19.27
N MET A 64 -10.06 0.27 19.06
CA MET A 64 -9.25 -0.88 18.68
C MET A 64 -8.46 -1.36 19.89
N THR A 65 -8.54 -2.64 20.18
CA THR A 65 -7.75 -3.30 21.22
C THR A 65 -6.73 -4.26 20.61
N SER A 66 -5.57 -4.39 21.24
CA SER A 66 -4.52 -5.35 20.87
C SER A 66 -3.98 -6.06 22.09
N ILE A 67 -3.37 -7.22 21.90
CA ILE A 67 -2.71 -7.97 22.97
C ILE A 67 -1.44 -7.24 23.44
N GLY A 68 -0.68 -6.70 22.49
CA GLY A 68 0.53 -5.93 22.77
C GLY A 68 0.32 -4.42 22.62
N GLU A 69 1.38 -3.64 22.87
CA GLU A 69 1.36 -2.18 22.68
C GLU A 69 1.03 -1.78 21.24
N LYS A 70 1.37 -2.63 20.29
CA LYS A 70 1.17 -2.42 18.86
C LYS A 70 0.39 -3.59 18.27
N PRO A 71 -0.67 -3.33 17.49
CA PRO A 71 -1.47 -4.41 16.94
C PRO A 71 -0.74 -5.16 15.84
N GLY A 72 -1.01 -6.46 15.75
CA GLY A 72 -0.60 -7.30 14.65
C GLY A 72 -1.55 -7.22 13.45
N ARG A 73 -1.09 -7.74 12.31
CA ARG A 73 -1.91 -7.83 11.09
C ARG A 73 -3.26 -8.51 11.33
N THR A 74 -3.30 -9.61 12.05
CA THR A 74 -4.53 -10.36 12.32
C THR A 74 -5.53 -9.56 13.15
N GLU A 75 -5.06 -8.79 14.12
CA GLU A 75 -5.90 -7.91 14.95
C GLU A 75 -6.50 -6.79 14.10
N ALA A 76 -5.70 -6.17 13.24
CA ALA A 76 -6.18 -5.14 12.32
C ALA A 76 -7.23 -5.67 11.33
N LEU A 77 -7.03 -6.87 10.75
CA LEU A 77 -8.01 -7.50 9.86
C LEU A 77 -9.35 -7.75 10.58
N LYS A 78 -9.31 -8.24 11.83
CA LYS A 78 -10.51 -8.44 12.64
C LYS A 78 -11.19 -7.11 12.97
N TYR A 79 -10.41 -6.11 13.34
CA TYR A 79 -10.91 -4.79 13.69
C TYR A 79 -11.66 -4.13 12.54
N TYR A 80 -11.03 -3.95 11.38
CA TYR A 80 -11.65 -3.26 10.25
C TYR A 80 -12.88 -3.98 9.71
N ARG A 81 -12.87 -5.32 9.71
CA ARG A 81 -14.07 -6.10 9.37
C ARG A 81 -15.22 -5.84 10.35
N ARG A 82 -14.94 -5.80 11.66
CA ARG A 82 -15.94 -5.48 12.68
C ARG A 82 -16.48 -4.06 12.55
N VAL A 83 -15.63 -3.10 12.18
CA VAL A 83 -16.07 -1.73 11.91
C VAL A 83 -17.00 -1.69 10.70
N ALA A 84 -16.66 -2.37 9.60
CA ALA A 84 -17.51 -2.47 8.42
C ALA A 84 -18.88 -3.09 8.75
N ASP A 85 -18.90 -4.17 9.52
CA ASP A 85 -20.13 -4.82 10.00
C ASP A 85 -20.98 -3.90 10.90
N HIS A 86 -20.34 -3.18 11.83
CA HIS A 86 -21.01 -2.26 12.76
C HIS A 86 -21.78 -1.17 12.02
N TYR A 87 -21.15 -0.58 11.01
CA TYR A 87 -21.76 0.46 10.17
C TYR A 87 -22.62 -0.10 9.04
N LYS A 88 -22.63 -1.43 8.82
CA LYS A 88 -23.33 -2.08 7.71
C LYS A 88 -23.00 -1.42 6.37
N LEU A 89 -21.70 -1.17 6.15
CA LEU A 89 -21.26 -0.52 4.93
C LEU A 89 -21.56 -1.39 3.70
N ALA A 90 -22.08 -0.78 2.64
CA ALA A 90 -22.34 -1.45 1.37
C ALA A 90 -21.04 -1.67 0.60
N ILE A 91 -20.37 -2.81 0.83
CA ILE A 91 -19.06 -3.12 0.27
C ILE A 91 -19.19 -4.25 -0.76
N HIS A 92 -18.79 -3.96 -1.98
CA HIS A 92 -18.64 -4.90 -3.09
C HIS A 92 -17.21 -5.41 -3.13
N GLN A 93 -16.97 -6.57 -2.53
CA GLN A 93 -15.67 -7.24 -2.52
C GLN A 93 -15.44 -8.02 -3.82
N TYR A 94 -14.15 -8.16 -4.21
CA TYR A 94 -13.76 -8.85 -5.44
C TYR A 94 -14.44 -8.28 -6.68
N GLU A 95 -14.68 -6.97 -6.67
CA GLU A 95 -15.27 -6.23 -7.78
C GLU A 95 -14.41 -5.01 -8.10
N ARG A 96 -13.72 -5.12 -9.24
CA ARG A 96 -12.74 -4.12 -9.67
C ARG A 96 -13.43 -3.01 -10.43
N VAL A 97 -13.22 -1.78 -10.02
CA VAL A 97 -13.53 -0.60 -10.84
C VAL A 97 -12.45 -0.48 -11.93
N GLU A 98 -12.88 -0.51 -13.17
CA GLU A 98 -12.00 -0.48 -14.35
C GLU A 98 -11.99 0.91 -15.00
N ARG A 99 -13.14 1.59 -15.03
CA ARG A 99 -13.31 2.86 -15.72
C ARG A 99 -14.40 3.69 -15.08
N ILE A 100 -14.21 5.02 -15.09
CA ILE A 100 -15.19 6.00 -14.61
C ILE A 100 -15.36 7.07 -15.68
N GLU A 101 -16.57 7.21 -16.19
CA GLU A 101 -16.96 8.16 -17.22
C GLU A 101 -17.94 9.19 -16.69
N GLY A 102 -18.26 10.20 -17.50
CA GLY A 102 -19.18 11.25 -17.14
C GLY A 102 -18.53 12.36 -16.31
N ASP A 103 -19.38 13.25 -15.85
CA ASP A 103 -18.98 14.46 -15.12
C ASP A 103 -19.64 14.52 -13.73
N ASP A 104 -19.35 15.58 -13.00
CA ASP A 104 -19.89 15.83 -11.66
C ASP A 104 -21.43 15.70 -11.61
N LEU A 105 -21.91 14.87 -10.70
CA LEU A 105 -23.28 14.41 -10.46
C LEU A 105 -23.79 13.29 -11.37
N GLU A 106 -23.12 12.99 -12.50
CA GLU A 106 -23.57 12.02 -13.50
C GLU A 106 -22.45 11.03 -13.89
N PHE A 107 -21.69 10.57 -12.90
CA PHE A 107 -20.67 9.56 -13.14
C PHE A 107 -21.26 8.19 -13.45
N THR A 108 -20.65 7.50 -14.41
CA THR A 108 -20.89 6.09 -14.70
C THR A 108 -19.61 5.31 -14.35
N VAL A 109 -19.73 4.40 -13.39
CA VAL A 109 -18.64 3.55 -12.91
C VAL A 109 -18.80 2.17 -13.49
N HIS A 110 -17.82 1.72 -14.26
CA HIS A 110 -17.75 0.38 -14.85
C HIS A 110 -16.84 -0.49 -14.01
N THR A 111 -17.36 -1.66 -13.63
CA THR A 111 -16.61 -2.70 -12.92
C THR A 111 -16.53 -3.95 -13.78
N ASP A 112 -15.70 -4.92 -13.37
CA ASP A 112 -15.62 -6.25 -13.97
C ASP A 112 -16.91 -7.09 -13.79
N LYS A 113 -17.92 -6.59 -13.02
CA LYS A 113 -19.18 -7.27 -12.76
C LYS A 113 -20.43 -6.47 -13.15
N GLY A 114 -20.32 -5.18 -13.37
CA GLY A 114 -21.49 -4.37 -13.68
C GLY A 114 -21.20 -2.88 -13.91
N THR A 115 -22.29 -2.11 -13.96
CA THR A 115 -22.22 -0.66 -14.18
C THR A 115 -23.12 0.04 -13.17
N TYR A 116 -22.59 1.10 -12.55
CA TYR A 116 -23.23 1.85 -11.47
C TYR A 116 -23.19 3.36 -11.75
N GLY A 117 -24.23 4.07 -11.28
CA GLY A 117 -24.25 5.53 -11.30
C GLY A 117 -23.74 6.11 -9.98
N ALA A 118 -23.08 7.25 -10.04
CA ALA A 118 -22.68 7.98 -8.85
C ALA A 118 -22.78 9.50 -9.06
N ARG A 119 -23.17 10.22 -8.01
CA ARG A 119 -23.09 11.69 -8.05
C ARG A 119 -21.67 12.18 -7.71
N LYS A 120 -20.93 11.45 -6.89
CA LYS A 120 -19.56 11.77 -6.48
C LYS A 120 -18.69 10.51 -6.47
N ILE A 121 -17.38 10.69 -6.63
CA ILE A 121 -16.39 9.64 -6.60
C ILE A 121 -15.35 9.94 -5.51
N VAL A 122 -14.98 8.92 -4.73
CA VAL A 122 -13.87 8.98 -3.78
C VAL A 122 -12.87 7.88 -4.15
N LEU A 123 -11.66 8.26 -4.53
CA LEU A 123 -10.58 7.31 -4.78
C LEU A 123 -9.80 7.08 -3.48
N ALA A 124 -9.75 5.83 -3.02
CA ALA A 124 -9.01 5.39 -1.84
C ALA A 124 -8.21 4.11 -2.14
N THR A 125 -7.64 4.04 -3.36
CA THR A 125 -7.04 2.84 -3.96
C THR A 125 -5.74 2.38 -3.30
N GLY A 126 -5.09 3.26 -2.51
CA GLY A 126 -3.83 2.93 -1.85
C GLY A 126 -2.64 2.86 -2.80
N TYR A 127 -1.58 2.14 -2.39
CA TYR A 127 -0.32 2.05 -3.15
C TYR A 127 0.31 0.65 -3.15
N TYR A 128 -0.22 -0.28 -2.36
CA TYR A 128 0.45 -1.56 -2.09
C TYR A 128 0.29 -2.57 -3.23
N ASP A 129 -0.61 -2.33 -4.16
CA ASP A 129 -0.94 -3.27 -5.23
C ASP A 129 0.05 -3.28 -6.41
N LEU A 130 0.86 -2.23 -6.56
CA LEU A 130 1.83 -2.09 -7.65
C LEU A 130 3.24 -2.01 -7.08
N PRO A 131 4.03 -3.09 -7.16
CA PRO A 131 5.42 -3.05 -6.74
C PRO A 131 6.26 -2.24 -7.72
N ASN A 132 7.31 -1.59 -7.21
CA ASN A 132 8.35 -1.07 -8.07
C ASN A 132 9.15 -2.25 -8.64
N MET A 133 9.46 -2.20 -9.92
CA MET A 133 10.20 -3.25 -10.63
C MET A 133 11.69 -2.93 -10.67
N LEU A 134 12.52 -3.97 -10.65
CA LEU A 134 13.98 -3.86 -10.88
C LEU A 134 14.28 -3.52 -12.34
N ASN A 135 13.40 -3.94 -13.25
CA ASN A 135 13.53 -3.83 -14.70
C ASN A 135 14.83 -4.48 -15.22
N VAL A 136 15.09 -5.71 -14.77
CA VAL A 136 16.26 -6.50 -15.16
C VAL A 136 15.83 -7.82 -15.80
N PRO A 137 16.64 -8.40 -16.69
CA PRO A 137 16.38 -9.74 -17.24
C PRO A 137 16.23 -10.78 -16.11
N GLY A 138 15.20 -11.63 -16.23
CA GLY A 138 14.89 -12.69 -15.28
C GLY A 138 14.06 -12.23 -14.07
N GLU A 139 13.60 -11.00 -14.02
CA GLU A 139 12.70 -10.53 -12.94
C GLU A 139 11.34 -11.24 -12.96
N GLU A 140 10.94 -11.79 -14.11
CA GLU A 140 9.71 -12.55 -14.31
C GLU A 140 9.78 -14.01 -13.78
N LEU A 141 10.94 -14.49 -13.34
CA LEU A 141 11.10 -15.85 -12.80
C LEU A 141 10.30 -16.02 -11.49
N ASP A 142 9.66 -17.16 -11.31
CA ASP A 142 8.83 -17.52 -10.14
C ASP A 142 9.56 -17.37 -8.80
N LYS A 143 10.88 -17.42 -8.80
CA LYS A 143 11.72 -17.22 -7.61
C LYS A 143 11.84 -15.76 -7.17
N VAL A 144 11.33 -14.79 -7.98
CA VAL A 144 11.38 -13.36 -7.67
C VAL A 144 10.08 -12.95 -6.97
N ILE A 145 10.23 -12.43 -5.78
CA ILE A 145 9.13 -12.15 -4.85
C ILE A 145 9.11 -10.66 -4.53
N HIS A 146 8.03 -9.98 -4.91
CA HIS A 146 7.79 -8.57 -4.58
C HIS A 146 6.99 -8.39 -3.29
N TYR A 147 6.27 -9.42 -2.84
CA TYR A 147 5.43 -9.41 -1.64
C TYR A 147 5.90 -10.45 -0.64
N TYR A 148 6.77 -10.03 0.27
CA TYR A 148 7.21 -10.90 1.35
C TYR A 148 6.03 -11.26 2.28
N LYS A 149 5.89 -12.55 2.60
CA LYS A 149 4.80 -13.06 3.47
C LYS A 149 5.33 -13.53 4.82
N GLU A 150 6.25 -14.49 4.82
CA GLU A 150 6.78 -15.14 6.01
C GLU A 150 8.11 -15.84 5.69
N PRO A 151 8.96 -16.09 6.69
CA PRO A 151 10.30 -16.62 6.43
C PRO A 151 10.37 -18.15 6.33
N HIS A 152 9.41 -18.90 6.88
CA HIS A 152 9.49 -20.36 7.05
C HIS A 152 9.82 -21.15 5.77
N PRO A 153 9.23 -20.87 4.60
CA PRO A 153 9.52 -21.61 3.36
C PRO A 153 10.97 -21.49 2.87
N TYR A 154 11.75 -20.55 3.42
CA TYR A 154 13.09 -20.22 2.96
C TYR A 154 14.19 -20.71 3.90
N TYR A 155 13.85 -21.60 4.85
CA TYR A 155 14.84 -22.28 5.70
C TYR A 155 15.88 -22.99 4.85
N ASP A 156 17.17 -22.80 5.19
CA ASP A 156 18.34 -23.37 4.48
C ASP A 156 18.44 -23.02 2.97
N GLN A 157 17.84 -21.90 2.54
CA GLN A 157 17.92 -21.41 1.17
C GLN A 157 18.91 -20.24 1.03
N ASP A 158 19.49 -20.08 -0.18
CA ASP A 158 20.31 -18.93 -0.55
C ASP A 158 19.39 -17.82 -1.07
N VAL A 159 19.18 -16.75 -0.27
CA VAL A 159 18.25 -15.70 -0.59
C VAL A 159 18.93 -14.34 -0.79
N VAL A 160 18.49 -13.61 -1.81
CA VAL A 160 18.90 -12.23 -2.04
C VAL A 160 17.72 -11.30 -1.69
N VAL A 161 17.96 -10.33 -0.82
CA VAL A 161 17.00 -9.26 -0.49
C VAL A 161 17.48 -7.96 -1.11
N VAL A 162 16.71 -7.41 -2.05
CA VAL A 162 17.01 -6.14 -2.71
C VAL A 162 16.23 -5.03 -2.04
N GLY A 163 16.94 -4.03 -1.50
CA GLY A 163 16.36 -2.90 -0.78
C GLY A 163 17.10 -2.63 0.53
N ALA A 164 16.82 -1.47 1.16
CA ALA A 164 17.44 -1.09 2.43
C ALA A 164 16.53 -0.22 3.31
N LYS A 165 15.22 -0.20 3.05
CA LYS A 165 14.21 0.43 3.92
C LYS A 165 13.58 -0.62 4.85
N ASN A 166 12.55 -0.23 5.62
CA ASN A 166 11.94 -1.08 6.66
C ASN A 166 11.58 -2.50 6.17
N SER A 167 10.89 -2.64 5.05
CA SER A 167 10.44 -3.95 4.54
C SER A 167 11.62 -4.88 4.25
N ALA A 168 12.66 -4.37 3.59
CA ALA A 168 13.85 -5.16 3.27
C ALA A 168 14.65 -5.53 4.53
N ALA A 169 14.82 -4.59 5.48
CA ALA A 169 15.54 -4.84 6.72
C ALA A 169 14.81 -5.89 7.60
N ILE A 170 13.48 -5.79 7.73
CA ILE A 170 12.67 -6.74 8.48
C ILE A 170 12.74 -8.12 7.83
N ALA A 171 12.49 -8.21 6.52
CA ALA A 171 12.54 -9.49 5.81
C ALA A 171 13.91 -10.15 5.90
N ALA A 172 15.00 -9.38 5.73
CA ALA A 172 16.36 -9.90 5.87
C ALA A 172 16.64 -10.47 7.26
N LEU A 173 16.16 -9.79 8.31
CA LEU A 173 16.31 -10.26 9.70
C LEU A 173 15.48 -11.52 9.96
N GLU A 174 14.21 -11.55 9.56
CA GLU A 174 13.32 -12.70 9.76
C GLU A 174 13.83 -13.93 9.00
N LEU A 175 14.26 -13.76 7.75
CA LEU A 175 14.88 -14.82 6.94
C LEU A 175 16.15 -15.36 7.58
N HIS A 176 17.04 -14.47 8.05
CA HIS A 176 18.26 -14.85 8.75
C HIS A 176 17.97 -15.65 10.04
N TRP A 177 17.05 -15.18 10.88
CA TRP A 177 16.69 -15.87 12.13
C TRP A 177 16.02 -17.23 11.90
N THR A 178 15.40 -17.40 10.74
CA THR A 178 14.80 -18.70 10.34
C THR A 178 15.84 -19.64 9.73
N GLY A 179 17.08 -19.19 9.49
CA GLY A 179 18.16 -20.02 8.99
C GLY A 179 18.40 -19.95 7.49
N ALA A 180 17.84 -18.95 6.80
CA ALA A 180 18.23 -18.68 5.41
C ALA A 180 19.62 -18.01 5.36
N ARG A 181 20.35 -18.28 4.28
CA ARG A 181 21.61 -17.58 3.96
C ARG A 181 21.31 -16.31 3.19
N VAL A 182 21.24 -15.20 3.93
CA VAL A 182 20.79 -13.92 3.42
C VAL A 182 21.93 -13.09 2.84
N THR A 183 21.72 -12.58 1.62
CA THR A 183 22.52 -11.54 1.00
C THR A 183 21.66 -10.32 0.73
N LEU A 184 21.99 -9.17 1.30
CA LEU A 184 21.31 -7.91 1.07
C LEU A 184 22.01 -7.12 -0.03
N VAL A 185 21.24 -6.56 -0.98
CA VAL A 185 21.75 -5.76 -2.10
C VAL A 185 21.08 -4.39 -2.11
N HIS A 186 21.87 -3.32 -2.13
CA HIS A 186 21.32 -1.98 -2.18
C HIS A 186 22.22 -1.02 -2.97
N ARG A 187 21.57 -0.18 -3.81
CA ARG A 187 22.25 0.84 -4.63
C ARG A 187 22.86 1.98 -3.82
N GLY A 188 22.39 2.24 -2.61
CA GLY A 188 22.94 3.25 -1.68
C GLY A 188 24.11 2.72 -0.87
N ALA A 189 24.67 3.60 -0.03
CA ALA A 189 25.89 3.32 0.75
C ALA A 189 25.67 2.48 2.01
N GLY A 190 24.43 2.22 2.41
CA GLY A 190 24.10 1.49 3.63
C GLY A 190 22.60 1.34 3.86
N ILE A 191 22.23 0.84 5.01
CA ILE A 191 20.84 0.77 5.47
C ILE A 191 20.29 2.19 5.62
N HIS A 192 19.10 2.43 5.09
CA HIS A 192 18.50 3.76 5.04
C HIS A 192 18.23 4.32 6.45
N ASP A 193 18.49 5.62 6.65
CA ASP A 193 18.36 6.26 7.98
C ASP A 193 16.91 6.28 8.51
N HIS A 194 15.91 6.21 7.62
CA HIS A 194 14.50 6.12 8.01
C HIS A 194 14.05 4.71 8.41
N VAL A 195 14.94 3.71 8.45
CA VAL A 195 14.62 2.42 9.08
C VAL A 195 14.40 2.68 10.57
N LYS A 196 13.34 2.11 11.11
CA LYS A 196 12.92 2.33 12.50
C LYS A 196 14.05 2.05 13.47
N TYR A 197 14.22 2.93 14.49
CA TYR A 197 15.34 2.90 15.43
C TYR A 197 15.49 1.59 16.21
N TRP A 198 14.43 0.82 16.34
CA TRP A 198 14.46 -0.51 16.97
C TRP A 198 14.80 -1.64 16.00
N ILE A 199 14.81 -1.40 14.68
CA ILE A 199 15.18 -2.36 13.63
C ILE A 199 16.61 -2.14 13.16
N LYS A 200 16.97 -0.86 12.91
CA LYS A 200 18.26 -0.48 12.31
C LYS A 200 19.48 -1.04 13.05
N PRO A 201 19.59 -0.98 14.39
CA PRO A 201 20.76 -1.54 15.08
C PRO A 201 20.91 -3.05 14.89
N ASN A 202 19.78 -3.77 14.75
CA ASN A 202 19.79 -5.23 14.57
C ASN A 202 20.37 -5.61 13.22
N ILE A 203 19.85 -5.02 12.13
CA ILE A 203 20.35 -5.32 10.78
C ILE A 203 21.81 -4.87 10.61
N ASP A 204 22.19 -3.69 11.12
CA ASP A 204 23.57 -3.19 11.05
C ASP A 204 24.54 -4.13 11.80
N ASN A 205 24.15 -4.65 12.98
CA ASN A 205 24.97 -5.60 13.74
C ASN A 205 25.14 -6.92 13.03
N ARG A 206 24.08 -7.49 12.40
CA ARG A 206 24.19 -8.74 11.62
C ARG A 206 25.09 -8.58 10.40
N ILE A 207 25.00 -7.43 9.71
CA ILE A 207 25.89 -7.13 8.59
C ILE A 207 27.34 -6.98 9.07
N LYS A 208 27.58 -6.23 10.16
CA LYS A 208 28.93 -6.05 10.74
C LYS A 208 29.55 -7.37 11.20
N ALA A 209 28.77 -8.27 11.76
CA ALA A 209 29.21 -9.60 12.19
C ALA A 209 29.42 -10.57 11.01
N GLY A 210 29.06 -10.19 9.78
CA GLY A 210 29.14 -11.06 8.61
C GLY A 210 28.07 -12.16 8.55
N GLU A 211 27.07 -12.12 9.42
CA GLU A 211 25.96 -13.05 9.47
C GLU A 211 24.95 -12.82 8.32
N ILE A 212 24.79 -11.57 7.91
CA ILE A 212 24.10 -11.16 6.69
C ILE A 212 25.13 -10.50 5.79
N LYS A 213 25.38 -11.08 4.60
CA LYS A 213 26.23 -10.45 3.59
C LYS A 213 25.54 -9.24 3.02
N ALA A 214 26.26 -8.14 2.77
CA ALA A 214 25.70 -6.94 2.18
C ALA A 214 26.56 -6.40 1.04
N TYR A 215 25.91 -6.12 -0.10
CA TYR A 215 26.48 -5.42 -1.23
C TYR A 215 25.82 -4.06 -1.34
N PHE A 216 26.51 -3.03 -0.84
CA PHE A 216 26.11 -1.65 -0.97
C PHE A 216 26.69 -1.01 -2.24
N ARG A 217 26.13 0.11 -2.70
CA ARG A 217 26.45 0.75 -3.99
C ARG A 217 26.40 -0.23 -5.16
N SER A 218 25.51 -1.23 -5.06
CA SER A 218 25.42 -2.35 -5.97
C SER A 218 23.98 -2.54 -6.43
N CYS A 219 23.82 -3.01 -7.66
CA CYS A 219 22.51 -3.28 -8.27
C CYS A 219 22.48 -4.72 -8.80
N VAL A 220 21.27 -5.28 -8.82
CA VAL A 220 21.01 -6.50 -9.59
C VAL A 220 21.10 -6.14 -11.07
N LYS A 221 21.88 -6.91 -11.83
CA LYS A 221 22.05 -6.79 -13.28
C LYS A 221 21.17 -7.78 -14.05
N GLU A 222 21.13 -9.01 -13.54
CA GLU A 222 20.40 -10.12 -14.16
C GLU A 222 20.05 -11.16 -13.09
N ILE A 223 18.90 -11.81 -13.25
CA ILE A 223 18.44 -12.93 -12.42
C ILE A 223 18.38 -14.18 -13.31
N LEU A 224 19.09 -15.23 -12.87
CA LEU A 224 19.16 -16.52 -13.56
C LEU A 224 18.44 -17.59 -12.71
N PRO A 225 18.06 -18.75 -13.26
CA PRO A 225 17.35 -19.79 -12.49
C PRO A 225 18.02 -20.16 -11.16
N HIS A 226 19.35 -20.22 -11.10
CA HIS A 226 20.11 -20.62 -9.90
C HIS A 226 21.17 -19.59 -9.46
N ALA A 227 21.11 -18.36 -9.98
CA ALA A 227 22.07 -17.32 -9.63
C ALA A 227 21.45 -15.91 -9.77
N VAL A 228 22.11 -14.93 -9.15
CA VAL A 228 21.92 -13.50 -9.39
C VAL A 228 23.26 -12.89 -9.76
N VAL A 229 23.28 -12.07 -10.79
CA VAL A 229 24.44 -11.28 -11.19
C VAL A 229 24.29 -9.86 -10.67
N LEU A 230 25.27 -9.39 -9.93
CA LEU A 230 25.34 -8.05 -9.38
C LEU A 230 26.35 -7.21 -10.15
N SER A 231 26.04 -5.94 -10.34
CA SER A 231 27.01 -4.89 -10.66
C SER A 231 27.43 -4.23 -9.35
N THR A 232 28.71 -4.33 -9.02
CA THR A 232 29.30 -3.75 -7.79
C THR A 232 30.41 -2.76 -8.15
N PRO A 233 30.89 -1.93 -7.22
CA PRO A 233 32.03 -1.03 -7.47
C PRO A 233 33.30 -1.78 -7.87
N GLU A 234 33.47 -3.02 -7.44
CA GLU A 234 34.65 -3.86 -7.70
C GLU A 234 34.49 -4.72 -8.99
N GLY A 235 33.34 -4.63 -9.65
CA GLY A 235 33.02 -5.40 -10.87
C GLY A 235 31.79 -6.27 -10.72
N GLU A 236 31.61 -7.21 -11.64
CA GLU A 236 30.47 -8.13 -11.60
C GLU A 236 30.71 -9.27 -10.61
N VAL A 237 29.68 -9.57 -9.83
CA VAL A 237 29.66 -10.68 -8.88
C VAL A 237 28.48 -11.59 -9.20
N ARG A 238 28.77 -12.89 -9.35
CA ARG A 238 27.73 -13.92 -9.52
C ARG A 238 27.53 -14.67 -8.22
N LEU A 239 26.31 -14.63 -7.69
CA LEU A 239 25.90 -15.28 -6.45
C LEU A 239 25.02 -16.48 -6.77
N LYS A 240 25.26 -17.62 -6.13
CA LYS A 240 24.29 -18.71 -6.05
C LYS A 240 23.04 -18.19 -5.37
N ASN A 241 21.86 -18.54 -5.87
CA ASN A 241 20.62 -17.98 -5.36
C ASN A 241 19.41 -18.85 -5.66
N ASP A 242 18.59 -19.09 -4.67
CA ASP A 242 17.34 -19.82 -4.77
C ASP A 242 16.15 -18.88 -4.88
N TYR A 243 16.12 -17.74 -4.13
CA TYR A 243 15.03 -16.76 -4.13
C TYR A 243 15.54 -15.32 -4.12
N VAL A 244 14.80 -14.43 -4.77
CA VAL A 244 15.04 -12.98 -4.77
C VAL A 244 13.84 -12.26 -4.19
N PHE A 245 14.05 -11.48 -3.16
CA PHE A 245 13.03 -10.60 -2.58
C PHE A 245 13.28 -9.16 -3.06
N ALA A 246 12.52 -8.70 -4.05
CA ALA A 246 12.63 -7.35 -4.61
C ALA A 246 11.78 -6.37 -3.77
N LEU A 247 12.29 -5.99 -2.60
CA LEU A 247 11.57 -5.15 -1.61
C LEU A 247 11.97 -3.67 -1.75
N ILE A 248 11.78 -3.14 -2.95
CA ILE A 248 12.18 -1.77 -3.34
C ILE A 248 11.04 -0.75 -3.29
N GLY A 249 9.94 -1.12 -2.63
CA GLY A 249 8.77 -0.28 -2.40
C GLY A 249 7.63 -0.51 -3.40
N TYR A 250 6.57 0.27 -3.24
CA TYR A 250 5.34 0.18 -4.01
C TYR A 250 4.92 1.57 -4.44
N ARG A 251 4.03 1.66 -5.44
CA ARG A 251 3.54 2.93 -5.99
C ARG A 251 2.02 2.93 -6.12
N PRO A 252 1.37 4.10 -6.04
CA PRO A 252 -0.03 4.26 -6.41
C PRO A 252 -0.24 3.95 -7.89
N ASP A 253 -1.48 3.65 -8.25
CA ASP A 253 -1.90 3.53 -9.65
C ASP A 253 -2.08 4.94 -10.26
N LEU A 254 -0.96 5.51 -10.70
CA LEU A 254 -0.92 6.83 -11.30
C LEU A 254 -1.58 6.84 -12.70
N GLU A 255 -1.51 5.71 -13.41
CA GLU A 255 -2.11 5.54 -14.73
C GLU A 255 -3.63 5.61 -14.65
N PHE A 256 -4.22 4.95 -13.65
CA PHE A 256 -5.65 5.04 -13.38
C PHE A 256 -6.09 6.48 -13.05
N MET A 257 -5.34 7.19 -12.21
CA MET A 257 -5.64 8.60 -11.91
C MET A 257 -5.52 9.50 -13.14
N ALA A 258 -4.49 9.32 -13.95
CA ALA A 258 -4.31 10.07 -15.19
C ALA A 258 -5.42 9.77 -16.23
N ALA A 259 -5.82 8.51 -16.36
CA ALA A 259 -6.93 8.10 -17.22
C ALA A 259 -8.28 8.73 -16.81
N LEU A 260 -8.42 9.05 -15.52
CA LEU A 260 -9.55 9.82 -14.99
C LEU A 260 -9.44 11.33 -15.27
N GLY A 261 -8.39 11.81 -15.93
CA GLY A 261 -8.17 13.21 -16.21
C GLY A 261 -7.64 14.02 -15.03
N ILE A 262 -7.20 13.39 -13.96
CA ILE A 262 -6.58 14.07 -12.81
C ILE A 262 -5.15 14.44 -13.18
N ARG A 263 -4.80 15.72 -13.07
CA ARG A 263 -3.45 16.19 -13.35
C ARG A 263 -2.50 15.75 -12.21
N LEU A 264 -1.35 15.25 -12.63
CA LEU A 264 -0.26 14.89 -11.73
C LEU A 264 0.89 15.88 -11.88
N ASP A 265 1.49 16.31 -10.79
CA ASP A 265 2.70 17.12 -10.81
C ASP A 265 3.84 16.33 -11.49
N PRO A 266 4.53 16.88 -12.49
CA PRO A 266 5.52 16.11 -13.27
C PRO A 266 6.72 15.60 -12.44
N ALA A 267 7.10 16.29 -11.38
CA ALA A 267 8.27 15.94 -10.57
C ALA A 267 7.93 14.99 -9.42
N SER A 268 6.88 15.30 -8.65
CA SER A 268 6.48 14.54 -7.46
C SER A 268 5.42 13.48 -7.74
N GLN A 269 4.79 13.53 -8.92
CA GLN A 269 3.63 12.73 -9.30
C GLN A 269 2.47 12.86 -8.31
N ARG A 270 2.40 13.97 -7.59
CA ARG A 270 1.26 14.28 -6.71
C ARG A 270 0.06 14.69 -7.54
N PRO A 271 -1.13 14.17 -7.25
CA PRO A 271 -2.34 14.65 -7.88
C PRO A 271 -2.68 16.05 -7.40
N HIS A 272 -3.21 16.87 -8.32
CA HIS A 272 -3.74 18.18 -7.96
C HIS A 272 -4.99 18.00 -7.11
N THR A 273 -4.98 18.53 -5.89
CA THR A 273 -6.10 18.46 -4.96
C THR A 273 -6.27 19.76 -4.20
N ASN A 274 -7.51 20.11 -3.87
CA ASN A 274 -7.79 21.16 -2.92
C ASN A 274 -7.43 20.64 -1.50
N PRO A 275 -6.57 21.31 -0.73
CA PRO A 275 -6.10 20.82 0.58
C PRO A 275 -7.20 20.78 1.65
N GLU A 276 -8.26 21.57 1.50
CA GLU A 276 -9.37 21.61 2.46
C GLU A 276 -10.39 20.51 2.22
N THR A 277 -10.74 20.26 0.94
CA THR A 277 -11.79 19.31 0.55
C THR A 277 -11.26 17.97 0.06
N LEU A 278 -10.00 17.91 -0.35
CA LEU A 278 -9.37 16.80 -1.07
C LEU A 278 -10.05 16.47 -2.41
N GLU A 279 -10.81 17.41 -2.96
CA GLU A 279 -11.32 17.34 -4.32
C GLU A 279 -10.19 17.53 -5.32
N SER A 280 -10.13 16.68 -6.33
CA SER A 280 -9.14 16.81 -7.40
C SER A 280 -9.51 17.95 -8.36
N ASP A 281 -8.68 18.22 -9.33
CA ASP A 281 -9.00 19.15 -10.44
C ASP A 281 -10.06 18.60 -11.40
N ARG A 282 -10.41 17.31 -11.32
CA ARG A 282 -11.65 16.78 -11.90
C ARG A 282 -12.77 16.92 -10.89
N ARG A 283 -13.72 17.84 -11.16
CA ARG A 283 -14.82 18.15 -10.27
C ARG A 283 -15.64 16.90 -9.91
N GLY A 284 -16.05 16.79 -8.64
CA GLY A 284 -16.80 15.65 -8.11
C GLY A 284 -15.96 14.41 -7.81
N VAL A 285 -14.64 14.44 -8.06
CA VAL A 285 -13.70 13.35 -7.77
C VAL A 285 -12.76 13.75 -6.63
N TYR A 286 -12.81 13.01 -5.53
CA TYR A 286 -12.05 13.23 -4.31
C TYR A 286 -10.99 12.16 -4.12
N LEU A 287 -9.87 12.52 -3.48
CA LEU A 287 -8.74 11.61 -3.24
C LEU A 287 -8.52 11.39 -1.75
N ALA A 288 -8.41 10.13 -1.32
CA ALA A 288 -8.26 9.77 0.09
C ALA A 288 -7.09 8.83 0.34
N GLY A 289 -6.40 9.05 1.45
CA GLY A 289 -5.27 8.22 1.88
C GLY A 289 -3.98 8.56 1.15
N VAL A 290 -3.12 7.55 1.06
CA VAL A 290 -1.74 7.71 0.58
C VAL A 290 -1.61 8.24 -0.85
N ILE A 291 -2.61 8.02 -1.70
CA ILE A 291 -2.58 8.46 -3.10
C ILE A 291 -2.45 9.98 -3.25
N VAL A 292 -2.87 10.78 -2.28
CA VAL A 292 -2.73 12.24 -2.30
C VAL A 292 -1.27 12.70 -2.24
N ALA A 293 -0.36 11.83 -1.78
CA ALA A 293 1.06 12.11 -1.69
C ALA A 293 1.86 11.67 -2.93
N GLY A 294 1.20 11.12 -3.98
CA GLY A 294 1.86 10.63 -5.18
C GLY A 294 2.92 9.59 -4.84
N MET A 295 4.15 9.78 -5.34
CA MET A 295 5.27 8.86 -5.08
C MET A 295 5.86 8.96 -3.64
N HIS A 296 5.45 9.95 -2.84
CA HIS A 296 5.91 10.11 -1.45
C HIS A 296 5.09 9.26 -0.47
N THR A 297 5.08 7.94 -0.67
CA THR A 297 4.23 6.98 0.06
C THR A 297 4.54 6.88 1.57
N ASN A 298 5.49 7.65 2.06
CA ASN A 298 5.88 7.75 3.47
C ASN A 298 5.33 8.99 4.19
N GLU A 299 4.41 9.74 3.60
CA GLU A 299 3.82 10.94 4.20
C GLU A 299 2.40 10.70 4.73
N VAL A 300 1.63 9.86 4.05
CA VAL A 300 0.25 9.55 4.45
C VAL A 300 0.13 8.07 4.79
N PHE A 301 -0.28 7.82 6.03
CA PHE A 301 -0.52 6.50 6.59
C PHE A 301 -1.98 6.40 7.07
N ILE A 302 -2.36 5.31 7.73
CA ILE A 302 -3.71 5.17 8.31
C ILE A 302 -3.91 6.27 9.38
N GLU A 303 -2.88 6.54 10.19
CA GLU A 303 -2.88 7.45 11.33
C GLU A 303 -3.37 8.86 10.99
N ASN A 304 -2.99 9.37 9.84
CA ASN A 304 -3.41 10.70 9.37
C ASN A 304 -4.44 10.64 8.22
N GLY A 305 -4.35 9.63 7.35
CA GLY A 305 -5.27 9.45 6.23
C GLY A 305 -6.71 9.13 6.65
N ARG A 306 -6.92 8.54 7.85
CA ARG A 306 -8.26 8.27 8.38
C ARG A 306 -9.15 9.51 8.53
N PHE A 307 -8.54 10.68 8.69
CA PHE A 307 -9.26 11.95 8.80
C PHE A 307 -9.67 12.54 7.44
N HIS A 308 -9.15 11.99 6.32
CA HIS A 308 -9.58 12.42 4.98
C HIS A 308 -11.08 12.18 4.76
N GLY A 309 -11.62 11.09 5.34
CA GLY A 309 -13.04 10.77 5.25
C GLY A 309 -13.94 11.89 5.75
N GLN A 310 -13.58 12.53 6.87
CA GLN A 310 -14.34 13.63 7.43
C GLN A 310 -14.38 14.84 6.47
N LYS A 311 -13.21 15.31 6.01
CA LYS A 311 -13.10 16.44 5.08
C LYS A 311 -13.89 16.20 3.79
N ILE A 312 -13.71 15.03 3.19
CA ILE A 312 -14.37 14.65 1.93
C ILE A 312 -15.88 14.58 2.12
N ALA A 313 -16.36 13.93 3.17
CA ALA A 313 -17.78 13.78 3.40
C ALA A 313 -18.48 15.12 3.72
N GLU A 314 -17.81 16.03 4.41
CA GLU A 314 -18.29 17.40 4.62
C GLU A 314 -18.44 18.15 3.30
N ALA A 315 -17.43 18.11 2.45
CA ALA A 315 -17.46 18.77 1.14
C ALA A 315 -18.54 18.19 0.23
N ILE A 316 -18.64 16.85 0.16
CA ILE A 316 -19.66 16.15 -0.65
C ILE A 316 -21.06 16.50 -0.16
N ALA A 317 -21.33 16.41 1.14
CA ALA A 317 -22.66 16.70 1.69
C ALA A 317 -23.08 18.15 1.44
N ALA A 318 -22.15 19.09 1.62
CA ALA A 318 -22.42 20.51 1.34
C ALA A 318 -22.73 20.77 -0.15
N ASP A 319 -21.95 20.19 -1.07
CA ASP A 319 -22.19 20.37 -2.51
C ASP A 319 -23.50 19.70 -2.95
N LEU A 320 -23.83 18.50 -2.43
CA LEU A 320 -25.09 17.82 -2.75
C LEU A 320 -26.33 18.54 -2.20
N ALA A 321 -26.21 19.21 -1.06
CA ALA A 321 -27.30 19.98 -0.46
C ALA A 321 -27.56 21.34 -1.17
N ALA A 322 -26.53 21.89 -1.81
CA ALA A 322 -26.61 23.16 -2.54
C ALA A 322 -27.23 23.03 -3.95
N ARG A 323 -27.49 21.80 -4.40
CA ARG A 323 -27.99 21.44 -5.74
C ARG A 323 -29.26 20.61 -5.67
#